data_91bfc29bd25a2e9d7f0db2ae6cbe5b4e
#
_entry.id   91bfc29bd25a2e9d7f0db2ae6cbe5b4e
#
_cell.length_a   1.000
_cell.length_b   1.000
_cell.length_c   1.000
_cell.angle_alpha   90.00
_cell.angle_beta   90.00
_cell.angle_gamma   90.00
#
_symmetry.space_group_name_H-M   'P 1'
#
loop_
_entity.id
_entity.type
_entity.pdbx_description
1 polymer ?
#
loop_
_entity_poly.entity_id
_entity_poly.type
_entity_poly.pdbx_seq_one_letter_code
_entity_poly.pdbx_strand_id
1 'polypeptide(L)'
;MAAARFVRPASRLLSASRPAPIFRPAFRGTAAMTPSIVARRGYASGQKEMTVREALNEAMAEEMERNEKVFVLGEEVAQYNGAYKVTKGLLDRFGEKRVIDSPITESGFAGLTVGAALAGLHPICEFMTFNFAMQAIDQIINSAAKTHYMSGGIQPCNITFRGPNGFASGVAAQHSQDFTAWYGSIPGLKVVTPYSAEDAKGLLKAAIRDPNPVVVLENELLYGLSFPMSEEAQKDDFVIPFGKAKIERPGTDLTIVTLSRCVGQSLVAAEMLQKQHGVNAEVINLRSIKPLDVEAIVRSVKKTGHMLCVASDFPSFGVGAEIMALTCEYAFDYLEAPPARITGAEVPTPYAQKLEEMSFPTEQLIVDYAAKLLRV
;
A
#
# COMPACT_ATOMS: atom_id res chain seq x y z
N MET A 1 8.29 32.32 66.24
CA MET A 1 6.92 31.64 66.25
C MET A 1 6.11 32.26 65.15
N ALA A 2 5.95 31.58 64.01
CA ALA A 2 5.07 32.01 62.93
C ALA A 2 4.33 30.76 62.42
N ALA A 3 3.02 30.77 62.62
CA ALA A 3 2.12 29.70 62.28
C ALA A 3 1.83 29.68 60.75
N ALA A 4 2.23 28.64 60.10
CA ALA A 4 1.87 28.40 58.71
C ALA A 4 0.40 27.93 58.59
N ARG A 5 -0.43 28.70 57.89
CA ARG A 5 -1.81 28.31 57.52
C ARG A 5 -1.75 27.40 56.32
N PHE A 6 -2.19 26.16 56.47
CA PHE A 6 -2.45 25.25 55.40
C PHE A 6 -3.75 25.67 54.65
N VAL A 7 -3.62 26.07 53.41
CA VAL A 7 -4.75 26.25 52.49
C VAL A 7 -5.03 24.91 51.82
N ARG A 8 -6.22 24.36 52.03
CA ARG A 8 -6.73 23.17 51.31
C ARG A 8 -7.06 23.55 49.86
N PRO A 9 -6.57 22.82 48.84
CA PRO A 9 -7.07 23.01 47.51
C PRO A 9 -8.46 22.37 47.35
N ALA A 10 -9.39 23.15 46.79
CA ALA A 10 -10.72 22.72 46.47
C ALA A 10 -10.65 21.62 45.37
N SER A 11 -11.14 20.42 45.70
CA SER A 11 -11.32 19.34 44.73
C SER A 11 -12.45 19.74 43.75
N ARG A 12 -12.05 20.24 42.57
CA ARG A 12 -12.97 20.25 41.42
C ARG A 12 -13.12 18.81 40.94
N LEU A 13 -14.29 18.25 41.13
CA LEU A 13 -14.74 17.04 40.45
C LEU A 13 -14.71 17.32 38.93
N LEU A 14 -13.69 16.82 38.26
CA LEU A 14 -13.68 16.67 36.83
C LEU A 14 -14.78 15.63 36.52
N SER A 15 -15.93 16.09 35.99
CA SER A 15 -16.89 15.21 35.37
C SER A 15 -16.19 14.49 34.22
N ALA A 16 -15.93 13.21 34.38
CA ALA A 16 -15.44 12.36 33.33
C ALA A 16 -16.45 12.40 32.19
N SER A 17 -16.14 13.13 31.13
CA SER A 17 -16.84 13.02 29.87
C SER A 17 -16.70 11.57 29.41
N ARG A 18 -17.84 10.88 29.27
CA ARG A 18 -17.87 9.52 28.74
C ARG A 18 -17.17 9.54 27.38
N PRO A 19 -16.25 8.61 27.12
CA PRO A 19 -15.70 8.47 25.77
C PRO A 19 -16.87 8.25 24.81
N ALA A 20 -16.79 8.91 23.65
CA ALA A 20 -17.76 8.71 22.58
C ALA A 20 -17.89 7.21 22.30
N PRO A 21 -19.11 6.70 22.07
CA PRO A 21 -19.31 5.28 21.87
C PRO A 21 -18.49 4.80 20.67
N ILE A 22 -17.59 3.85 20.92
CA ILE A 22 -16.94 3.06 19.87
C ILE A 22 -18.10 2.40 19.10
N PHE A 23 -18.28 2.82 17.87
CA PHE A 23 -19.39 2.42 17.03
C PHE A 23 -19.28 0.90 16.77
N ARG A 24 -20.14 0.11 17.41
CA ARG A 24 -20.36 -1.29 17.04
C ARG A 24 -21.30 -1.29 15.84
N PRO A 25 -20.91 -1.79 14.67
CA PRO A 25 -21.82 -1.90 13.54
C PRO A 25 -22.95 -2.87 13.92
N ALA A 26 -24.19 -2.42 13.79
CA ALA A 26 -25.36 -3.29 13.91
C ALA A 26 -25.46 -4.13 12.62
N PHE A 27 -25.14 -5.41 12.71
CA PHE A 27 -25.23 -6.34 11.60
C PHE A 27 -26.68 -6.62 11.22
N ARG A 28 -27.11 -6.20 10.04
CA ARG A 28 -28.28 -6.72 9.35
C ARG A 28 -27.83 -7.52 8.12
N GLY A 29 -28.16 -8.82 8.13
CA GLY A 29 -28.46 -9.66 6.97
C GLY A 29 -27.35 -9.90 5.94
N THR A 30 -26.97 -11.13 5.86
CA THR A 30 -26.06 -11.75 4.90
C THR A 30 -26.58 -11.68 3.46
N ALA A 31 -25.91 -10.94 2.61
CA ALA A 31 -25.88 -11.26 1.19
C ALA A 31 -24.62 -12.12 0.95
N ALA A 32 -24.77 -13.28 0.32
CA ALA A 32 -23.65 -14.10 -0.10
C ALA A 32 -22.74 -13.26 -1.02
N MET A 33 -21.45 -13.11 -0.65
CA MET A 33 -20.49 -12.45 -1.54
C MET A 33 -20.30 -13.31 -2.79
N THR A 34 -20.91 -12.88 -3.88
CA THR A 34 -20.36 -13.11 -5.21
C THR A 34 -18.94 -12.50 -5.24
N PRO A 35 -17.94 -13.13 -5.92
CA PRO A 35 -16.61 -12.52 -6.04
C PRO A 35 -16.81 -11.09 -6.51
N SER A 36 -16.26 -10.15 -5.74
CA SER A 36 -16.41 -8.72 -5.97
C SER A 36 -16.13 -8.44 -7.43
N ILE A 37 -17.13 -7.97 -8.14
CA ILE A 37 -16.99 -7.49 -9.51
C ILE A 37 -16.05 -6.29 -9.39
N VAL A 38 -14.75 -6.51 -9.58
CA VAL A 38 -13.86 -5.44 -10.01
C VAL A 38 -14.54 -4.90 -11.25
N ALA A 39 -15.04 -3.68 -11.17
CA ALA A 39 -15.90 -3.10 -12.17
C ALA A 39 -15.26 -3.35 -13.54
N ARG A 40 -15.89 -4.21 -14.35
CA ARG A 40 -15.60 -4.26 -15.77
C ARG A 40 -16.09 -2.93 -16.33
N ARG A 41 -15.24 -1.91 -16.20
CA ARG A 41 -15.40 -0.73 -17.05
C ARG A 41 -15.36 -1.24 -18.47
N GLY A 42 -16.38 -0.93 -19.27
CA GLY A 42 -16.35 -1.18 -20.70
C GLY A 42 -15.20 -0.38 -21.31
N TYR A 43 -14.03 -1.00 -21.38
CA TYR A 43 -12.88 -0.45 -22.07
C TYR A 43 -13.12 -0.60 -23.58
N ALA A 44 -12.60 0.34 -24.37
CA ALA A 44 -12.71 0.29 -25.82
C ALA A 44 -12.18 -1.07 -26.33
N SER A 45 -12.95 -1.76 -27.16
CA SER A 45 -12.58 -3.03 -27.75
C SER A 45 -11.27 -2.87 -28.55
N GLY A 46 -10.20 -3.55 -28.12
CA GLY A 46 -8.89 -3.54 -28.80
C GLY A 46 -7.70 -3.08 -27.95
N GLN A 47 -7.90 -2.64 -26.70
CA GLN A 47 -6.80 -2.27 -25.81
C GLN A 47 -6.15 -3.55 -25.25
N LYS A 48 -4.80 -3.62 -25.25
CA LYS A 48 -4.06 -4.74 -24.65
C LYS A 48 -4.38 -4.78 -23.15
N GLU A 49 -4.80 -5.92 -22.65
CA GLU A 49 -4.97 -6.18 -21.21
C GLU A 49 -3.79 -7.00 -20.67
N MET A 50 -3.44 -6.78 -19.43
CA MET A 50 -2.38 -7.51 -18.72
C MET A 50 -2.78 -7.73 -17.27
N THR A 51 -2.45 -8.90 -16.72
CA THR A 51 -2.58 -9.12 -15.28
C THR A 51 -1.48 -8.41 -14.52
N VAL A 52 -1.72 -8.07 -13.24
CA VAL A 52 -0.70 -7.48 -12.38
C VAL A 52 0.54 -8.37 -12.30
N ARG A 53 0.35 -9.69 -12.21
CA ARG A 53 1.45 -10.67 -12.21
C ARG A 53 2.30 -10.62 -13.49
N GLU A 54 1.66 -10.57 -14.65
CA GLU A 54 2.37 -10.46 -15.93
C GLU A 54 3.11 -9.13 -16.05
N ALA A 55 2.51 -8.04 -15.56
CA ALA A 55 3.13 -6.72 -15.54
C ALA A 55 4.40 -6.66 -14.66
N LEU A 56 4.37 -7.30 -13.49
CA LEU A 56 5.53 -7.44 -12.61
C LEU A 56 6.62 -8.31 -13.27
N ASN A 57 6.24 -9.42 -13.89
CA ASN A 57 7.17 -10.28 -14.61
C ASN A 57 7.85 -9.55 -15.78
N GLU A 58 7.06 -8.88 -16.62
CA GLU A 58 7.55 -8.09 -17.76
C GLU A 58 8.50 -6.97 -17.27
N ALA A 59 8.14 -6.26 -16.18
CA ALA A 59 9.00 -5.23 -15.59
C ALA A 59 10.38 -5.77 -15.18
N MET A 60 10.41 -6.92 -14.49
CA MET A 60 11.69 -7.55 -14.10
C MET A 60 12.48 -8.00 -15.33
N ALA A 61 11.81 -8.65 -16.29
CA ALA A 61 12.47 -9.14 -17.51
C ALA A 61 13.11 -8.00 -18.31
N GLU A 62 12.39 -6.91 -18.55
CA GLU A 62 12.89 -5.74 -19.27
C GLU A 62 14.09 -5.09 -18.56
N GLU A 63 14.05 -4.97 -17.21
CA GLU A 63 15.18 -4.42 -16.46
C GLU A 63 16.39 -5.36 -16.38
N MET A 64 16.18 -6.67 -16.35
CA MET A 64 17.25 -7.66 -16.43
C MET A 64 17.92 -7.68 -17.82
N GLU A 65 17.18 -7.46 -18.91
CA GLU A 65 17.75 -7.28 -20.23
C GLU A 65 18.53 -5.98 -20.36
N ARG A 66 17.98 -4.90 -19.82
CA ARG A 66 18.58 -3.57 -19.88
C ARG A 66 19.89 -3.49 -19.12
N ASN A 67 20.04 -4.22 -18.01
CA ASN A 67 21.19 -4.11 -17.11
C ASN A 67 21.60 -5.49 -16.55
N GLU A 68 22.80 -5.93 -16.93
CA GLU A 68 23.38 -7.20 -16.49
C GLU A 68 23.60 -7.32 -14.97
N LYS A 69 23.63 -6.20 -14.25
CA LYS A 69 23.77 -6.15 -12.78
C LYS A 69 22.46 -6.48 -12.05
N VAL A 70 21.30 -6.45 -12.71
CA VAL A 70 20.02 -6.77 -12.13
C VAL A 70 19.87 -8.29 -12.03
N PHE A 71 19.52 -8.80 -10.86
CA PHE A 71 19.24 -10.21 -10.63
C PHE A 71 18.11 -10.37 -9.59
N VAL A 72 17.43 -11.51 -9.62
CA VAL A 72 16.38 -11.87 -8.68
C VAL A 72 16.90 -12.91 -7.70
N LEU A 73 16.69 -12.71 -6.42
CA LEU A 73 16.97 -13.68 -5.37
C LEU A 73 15.82 -13.74 -4.37
N GLY A 74 15.44 -14.93 -3.99
CA GLY A 74 14.39 -15.18 -3.03
C GLY A 74 14.05 -16.66 -2.91
N GLU A 75 12.98 -16.97 -2.20
CA GLU A 75 12.51 -18.34 -2.00
C GLU A 75 11.67 -18.81 -3.19
N GLU A 76 12.05 -19.94 -3.80
CA GLU A 76 11.30 -20.58 -4.90
C GLU A 76 11.14 -19.69 -6.15
N VAL A 77 11.98 -18.65 -6.31
CA VAL A 77 11.89 -17.69 -7.43
C VAL A 77 12.38 -18.25 -8.75
N ALA A 78 13.28 -19.26 -8.71
CA ALA A 78 13.91 -19.87 -9.88
C ALA A 78 13.15 -21.12 -10.35
N GLN A 79 13.45 -22.28 -9.78
CA GLN A 79 12.94 -23.57 -10.25
C GLN A 79 11.42 -23.69 -10.18
N TYR A 80 10.80 -23.16 -9.12
CA TYR A 80 9.35 -23.17 -8.95
C TYR A 80 8.63 -22.01 -9.67
N ASN A 81 9.37 -21.07 -10.26
CA ASN A 81 8.82 -19.88 -10.94
C ASN A 81 8.06 -18.91 -9.99
N GLY A 82 8.45 -18.85 -8.71
CA GLY A 82 7.78 -18.06 -7.67
C GLY A 82 6.53 -18.74 -7.11
N ALA A 83 6.24 -18.51 -5.84
CA ALA A 83 5.04 -19.03 -5.17
C ALA A 83 3.75 -18.60 -5.90
N TYR A 84 3.70 -17.35 -6.35
CA TYR A 84 2.58 -16.76 -7.10
C TYR A 84 2.84 -16.67 -8.62
N LYS A 85 3.89 -17.33 -9.12
CA LYS A 85 4.28 -17.35 -10.54
C LYS A 85 4.65 -15.97 -11.12
N VAL A 86 5.08 -15.04 -10.26
CA VAL A 86 5.52 -13.72 -10.72
C VAL A 86 6.85 -13.79 -11.48
N THR A 87 7.74 -14.72 -11.11
CA THR A 87 9.06 -14.90 -11.75
C THR A 87 9.05 -15.97 -12.86
N LYS A 88 7.87 -16.39 -13.33
CA LYS A 88 7.70 -17.45 -14.34
C LYS A 88 8.53 -17.18 -15.60
N GLY A 89 9.36 -18.17 -15.98
CA GLY A 89 10.20 -18.13 -17.19
C GLY A 89 11.46 -17.28 -17.10
N LEU A 90 11.69 -16.55 -15.99
CA LEU A 90 12.90 -15.75 -15.83
C LEU A 90 14.16 -16.62 -15.74
N LEU A 91 14.11 -17.78 -15.06
CA LEU A 91 15.24 -18.71 -14.97
C LEU A 91 15.66 -19.21 -16.36
N ASP A 92 14.69 -19.63 -17.21
CA ASP A 92 14.97 -20.12 -18.56
C ASP A 92 15.62 -19.04 -19.45
N ARG A 93 15.24 -17.77 -19.22
CA ARG A 93 15.69 -16.63 -20.02
C ARG A 93 17.03 -16.09 -19.58
N PHE A 94 17.29 -16.01 -18.27
CA PHE A 94 18.47 -15.32 -17.72
C PHE A 94 19.46 -16.25 -17.00
N GLY A 95 19.10 -17.51 -16.75
CA GLY A 95 19.95 -18.52 -16.15
C GLY A 95 20.13 -18.39 -14.63
N GLU A 96 20.75 -19.41 -14.05
CA GLU A 96 20.92 -19.61 -12.61
C GLU A 96 21.78 -18.55 -11.90
N LYS A 97 22.60 -17.80 -12.63
CA LYS A 97 23.40 -16.71 -12.07
C LYS A 97 22.59 -15.42 -11.87
N ARG A 98 21.43 -15.34 -12.49
CA ARG A 98 20.60 -14.12 -12.47
C ARG A 98 19.25 -14.34 -11.82
N VAL A 99 18.80 -15.59 -11.67
CA VAL A 99 17.56 -15.96 -10.96
C VAL A 99 17.93 -17.07 -9.98
N ILE A 100 17.96 -16.74 -8.70
CA ILE A 100 18.64 -17.53 -7.66
C ILE A 100 17.65 -17.92 -6.58
N ASP A 101 17.46 -19.22 -6.37
CA ASP A 101 16.71 -19.75 -5.22
C ASP A 101 17.56 -19.67 -3.94
N SER A 102 16.92 -19.23 -2.87
CA SER A 102 17.47 -19.22 -1.51
C SER A 102 16.77 -20.24 -0.63
N PRO A 103 17.46 -20.87 0.32
CA PRO A 103 16.80 -21.52 1.44
C PRO A 103 15.92 -20.54 2.22
N ILE A 104 14.93 -21.05 2.98
CA ILE A 104 14.08 -20.23 3.86
C ILE A 104 14.96 -19.64 4.97
N THR A 105 15.37 -18.39 4.77
CA THR A 105 16.23 -17.65 5.72
C THR A 105 16.20 -16.14 5.37
N GLU A 106 15.10 -15.47 5.65
CA GLU A 106 14.87 -14.09 5.21
C GLU A 106 15.95 -13.12 5.71
N SER A 107 16.42 -13.28 6.94
CA SER A 107 17.55 -12.50 7.46
C SER A 107 18.84 -12.73 6.64
N GLY A 108 19.09 -13.99 6.28
CA GLY A 108 20.30 -14.38 5.54
C GLY A 108 20.29 -13.88 4.10
N PHE A 109 19.23 -14.18 3.33
CA PHE A 109 19.19 -13.80 1.93
C PHE A 109 18.98 -12.29 1.74
N ALA A 110 18.24 -11.61 2.62
CA ALA A 110 18.14 -10.16 2.58
C ALA A 110 19.49 -9.50 2.87
N GLY A 111 20.23 -9.99 3.87
CA GLY A 111 21.59 -9.51 4.14
C GLY A 111 22.55 -9.73 2.99
N LEU A 112 22.47 -10.90 2.32
CA LEU A 112 23.25 -11.19 1.13
C LEU A 112 22.93 -10.24 -0.03
N THR A 113 21.64 -9.98 -0.29
CA THR A 113 21.22 -9.05 -1.35
C THR A 113 21.60 -7.60 -1.02
N VAL A 114 21.53 -7.17 0.23
CA VAL A 114 22.05 -5.85 0.66
C VAL A 114 23.54 -5.76 0.42
N GLY A 115 24.31 -6.77 0.80
CA GLY A 115 25.75 -6.83 0.52
C GLY A 115 26.06 -6.77 -0.98
N ALA A 116 25.30 -7.47 -1.82
CA ALA A 116 25.41 -7.41 -3.28
C ALA A 116 25.12 -6.02 -3.83
N ALA A 117 24.09 -5.34 -3.30
CA ALA A 117 23.78 -3.95 -3.67
C ALA A 117 24.93 -2.99 -3.28
N LEU A 118 25.49 -3.14 -2.09
CA LEU A 118 26.64 -2.35 -1.65
C LEU A 118 27.91 -2.64 -2.48
N ALA A 119 28.02 -3.83 -3.06
CA ALA A 119 29.06 -4.19 -4.02
C ALA A 119 28.79 -3.68 -5.46
N GLY A 120 27.70 -2.96 -5.69
CA GLY A 120 27.36 -2.31 -6.95
C GLY A 120 26.52 -3.15 -7.91
N LEU A 121 25.91 -4.26 -7.45
CA LEU A 121 24.86 -4.98 -8.16
C LEU A 121 23.51 -4.35 -7.89
N HIS A 122 22.47 -4.80 -8.62
CA HIS A 122 21.11 -4.28 -8.50
C HIS A 122 20.14 -5.45 -8.19
N PRO A 123 20.13 -5.98 -6.97
CA PRO A 123 19.27 -7.10 -6.61
C PRO A 123 17.79 -6.71 -6.51
N ILE A 124 16.95 -7.62 -6.96
CA ILE A 124 15.53 -7.72 -6.62
C ILE A 124 15.42 -8.81 -5.57
N CYS A 125 15.25 -8.42 -4.32
CA CYS A 125 15.04 -9.32 -3.19
C CYS A 125 13.55 -9.61 -3.05
N GLU A 126 13.12 -10.81 -3.42
CA GLU A 126 11.73 -11.24 -3.28
C GLU A 126 11.51 -11.91 -1.93
N PHE A 127 10.59 -11.38 -1.16
CA PHE A 127 9.99 -12.11 -0.03
C PHE A 127 8.77 -12.87 -0.54
N MET A 128 8.63 -14.14 -0.17
CA MET A 128 7.43 -14.93 -0.49
C MET A 128 6.17 -14.22 0.01
N THR A 129 6.27 -13.57 1.17
CA THR A 129 5.31 -12.60 1.69
C THR A 129 6.00 -11.64 2.64
N PHE A 130 5.61 -10.36 2.65
CA PHE A 130 6.12 -9.39 3.62
C PHE A 130 5.78 -9.74 5.07
N ASN A 131 4.84 -10.63 5.30
CA ASN A 131 4.57 -11.14 6.64
C ASN A 131 5.81 -11.76 7.29
N PHE A 132 6.73 -12.35 6.52
CA PHE A 132 7.97 -12.93 7.02
C PHE A 132 9.21 -12.05 6.79
N ALA A 133 9.07 -10.93 6.09
CA ALA A 133 10.14 -9.94 5.97
C ALA A 133 10.55 -9.32 7.32
N MET A 134 9.72 -9.46 8.36
CA MET A 134 10.09 -9.08 9.73
C MET A 134 11.35 -9.80 10.23
N GLN A 135 11.64 -11.00 9.77
CA GLN A 135 12.88 -11.72 10.11
C GLN A 135 14.13 -11.03 9.54
N ALA A 136 13.95 -10.22 8.49
CA ALA A 136 15.00 -9.47 7.82
C ALA A 136 14.93 -7.96 8.10
N ILE A 137 14.15 -7.51 9.07
CA ILE A 137 13.86 -6.08 9.27
C ILE A 137 15.14 -5.27 9.52
N ASP A 138 16.12 -5.83 10.23
CA ASP A 138 17.41 -5.17 10.47
C ASP A 138 18.18 -4.93 9.17
N GLN A 139 18.18 -5.88 8.25
CA GLN A 139 18.85 -5.77 6.95
C GLN A 139 18.21 -4.68 6.09
N ILE A 140 16.88 -4.53 6.16
CA ILE A 140 16.15 -3.48 5.42
C ILE A 140 16.37 -2.12 6.05
N ILE A 141 16.19 -2.01 7.38
CA ILE A 141 16.12 -0.72 8.09
C ILE A 141 17.51 -0.20 8.44
N ASN A 142 18.41 -1.03 8.97
CA ASN A 142 19.73 -0.57 9.39
C ASN A 142 20.76 -0.72 8.28
N SER A 143 20.81 -1.84 7.58
CA SER A 143 21.83 -2.07 6.56
C SER A 143 21.49 -1.35 5.26
N ALA A 144 20.30 -1.53 4.65
CA ALA A 144 19.97 -0.91 3.38
C ALA A 144 19.64 0.59 3.52
N ALA A 145 18.67 0.93 4.37
CA ALA A 145 18.13 2.29 4.41
C ALA A 145 19.10 3.35 4.93
N LYS A 146 20.08 2.99 5.77
CA LYS A 146 20.95 3.96 6.45
C LYS A 146 22.36 4.05 5.92
N THR A 147 22.83 3.05 5.18
CA THR A 147 24.25 3.01 4.73
C THR A 147 24.61 4.21 3.86
N HIS A 148 23.74 4.64 2.95
CA HIS A 148 24.01 5.82 2.12
C HIS A 148 24.23 7.07 2.98
N TYR A 149 23.36 7.31 3.96
CA TYR A 149 23.52 8.44 4.90
C TYR A 149 24.78 8.30 5.76
N MET A 150 25.01 7.13 6.36
CA MET A 150 26.16 6.92 7.26
C MET A 150 27.50 6.99 6.53
N SER A 151 27.54 6.70 5.25
CA SER A 151 28.74 6.84 4.42
C SER A 151 28.99 8.27 3.91
N GLY A 152 28.19 9.25 4.33
CA GLY A 152 28.28 10.62 3.82
C GLY A 152 27.84 10.75 2.37
N GLY A 153 26.95 9.88 1.88
CA GLY A 153 26.43 9.88 0.51
C GLY A 153 27.33 9.18 -0.53
N ILE A 154 28.39 8.51 -0.08
CA ILE A 154 29.36 7.87 -0.98
C ILE A 154 28.88 6.49 -1.43
N GLN A 155 28.26 5.71 -0.53
CA GLN A 155 27.87 4.33 -0.77
C GLN A 155 26.39 4.25 -1.16
N PRO A 156 26.03 4.02 -2.43
CA PRO A 156 24.65 3.74 -2.84
C PRO A 156 24.24 2.34 -2.41
N CYS A 157 22.92 2.12 -2.30
CA CYS A 157 22.33 0.81 -2.04
C CYS A 157 21.14 0.59 -2.97
N ASN A 158 21.43 0.22 -4.21
CA ASN A 158 20.43 -0.02 -5.26
C ASN A 158 19.77 -1.38 -5.05
N ILE A 159 18.78 -1.46 -4.21
CA ILE A 159 18.05 -2.69 -3.92
C ILE A 159 16.55 -2.48 -3.98
N THR A 160 15.86 -3.45 -4.59
CA THR A 160 14.41 -3.53 -4.58
C THR A 160 13.96 -4.70 -3.73
N PHE A 161 13.22 -4.42 -2.66
CA PHE A 161 12.50 -5.43 -1.88
C PHE A 161 11.08 -5.51 -2.38
N ARG A 162 10.60 -6.69 -2.77
CA ARG A 162 9.24 -6.87 -3.28
C ARG A 162 8.58 -8.13 -2.74
N GLY A 163 7.27 -8.14 -2.77
CA GLY A 163 6.44 -9.30 -2.39
C GLY A 163 5.03 -8.90 -1.98
N PRO A 164 4.14 -9.88 -1.74
CA PRO A 164 2.77 -9.62 -1.29
C PRO A 164 2.73 -9.03 0.11
N ASN A 165 1.80 -8.09 0.30
CA ASN A 165 1.54 -7.38 1.55
C ASN A 165 0.04 -7.19 1.73
N GLY A 166 -0.39 -7.10 2.98
CA GLY A 166 -1.78 -6.84 3.33
C GLY A 166 -2.67 -8.07 3.27
N PHE A 167 -3.96 -7.83 3.16
CA PHE A 167 -4.98 -8.86 3.17
C PHE A 167 -4.77 -9.91 2.08
N ALA A 168 -4.77 -11.16 2.52
CA ALA A 168 -4.85 -12.35 1.71
C ALA A 168 -6.09 -13.16 2.11
N SER A 169 -6.57 -14.11 1.31
CA SER A 169 -7.81 -14.83 1.60
C SER A 169 -7.55 -16.21 2.19
N GLY A 170 -8.15 -16.49 3.36
CA GLY A 170 -8.14 -17.81 3.98
C GLY A 170 -6.83 -18.24 4.60
N VAL A 171 -5.95 -17.31 4.96
CA VAL A 171 -4.60 -17.58 5.48
C VAL A 171 -4.35 -17.05 6.89
N ALA A 172 -5.33 -16.44 7.53
CA ALA A 172 -5.35 -16.00 8.92
C ALA A 172 -4.28 -14.95 9.29
N ALA A 173 -4.02 -14.86 10.61
CA ALA A 173 -3.33 -13.74 11.25
C ALA A 173 -1.91 -13.47 10.74
N GLN A 174 -1.10 -14.52 10.58
CA GLN A 174 0.31 -14.38 10.23
C GLN A 174 0.56 -14.04 8.75
N HIS A 175 -0.44 -14.23 7.87
CA HIS A 175 -0.31 -14.06 6.43
C HIS A 175 -1.17 -12.92 5.87
N SER A 176 -1.78 -12.09 6.73
CA SER A 176 -2.71 -11.04 6.31
C SER A 176 -2.39 -9.69 6.98
N GLN A 177 -1.12 -9.41 7.27
CA GLN A 177 -0.68 -8.18 7.90
C GLN A 177 -0.29 -7.14 6.83
N ASP A 178 -0.46 -5.87 7.14
CA ASP A 178 -0.07 -4.76 6.29
C ASP A 178 1.11 -3.99 6.92
N PHE A 179 2.21 -3.95 6.20
CA PHE A 179 3.46 -3.32 6.64
C PHE A 179 3.69 -1.94 6.02
N THR A 180 2.70 -1.37 5.36
CA THR A 180 2.80 -0.07 4.68
C THR A 180 3.27 1.03 5.63
N ALA A 181 2.68 1.10 6.83
CA ALA A 181 3.06 2.09 7.84
C ALA A 181 4.46 1.82 8.43
N TRP A 182 4.83 0.54 8.62
CA TRP A 182 6.14 0.17 9.17
C TRP A 182 7.28 0.70 8.30
N TYR A 183 7.27 0.35 7.01
CA TYR A 183 8.32 0.79 6.07
C TYR A 183 8.17 2.27 5.69
N GLY A 184 6.95 2.78 5.61
CA GLY A 184 6.67 4.19 5.35
C GLY A 184 7.23 5.14 6.42
N SER A 185 7.39 4.68 7.66
CA SER A 185 7.96 5.48 8.75
C SER A 185 9.49 5.60 8.70
N ILE A 186 10.19 4.80 7.87
CA ILE A 186 11.65 4.67 7.91
C ILE A 186 12.34 5.68 6.99
N PRO A 187 13.18 6.61 7.54
CA PRO A 187 14.07 7.45 6.73
C PRO A 187 15.06 6.60 5.94
N GLY A 188 15.25 6.95 4.66
CA GLY A 188 16.16 6.26 3.75
C GLY A 188 15.50 5.20 2.86
N LEU A 189 14.25 4.79 3.14
CA LEU A 189 13.47 3.94 2.25
C LEU A 189 12.56 4.76 1.34
N LYS A 190 12.28 4.26 0.15
CA LYS A 190 11.11 4.59 -0.66
C LYS A 190 10.13 3.43 -0.58
N VAL A 191 8.83 3.72 -0.55
CA VAL A 191 7.78 2.71 -0.37
C VAL A 191 6.65 2.96 -1.35
N VAL A 192 6.28 1.95 -2.12
CA VAL A 192 5.22 2.01 -3.13
C VAL A 192 4.23 0.86 -3.00
N THR A 193 2.98 1.10 -3.40
CA THR A 193 1.87 0.15 -3.31
C THR A 193 1.07 0.15 -4.62
N PRO A 194 1.47 -0.66 -5.61
CA PRO A 194 0.78 -0.71 -6.90
C PRO A 194 -0.65 -1.25 -6.76
N TYR A 195 -1.56 -0.73 -7.60
CA TYR A 195 -2.92 -1.22 -7.73
C TYR A 195 -3.17 -1.90 -9.09
N SER A 196 -2.89 -1.22 -10.19
CA SER A 196 -3.15 -1.70 -11.55
C SER A 196 -1.91 -2.37 -12.17
N ALA A 197 -2.08 -3.01 -13.33
CA ALA A 197 -0.96 -3.55 -14.11
C ALA A 197 0.03 -2.46 -14.53
N GLU A 198 -0.46 -1.26 -14.90
CA GLU A 198 0.40 -0.10 -15.20
C GLU A 198 1.20 0.34 -13.97
N ASP A 199 0.53 0.42 -12.80
CA ASP A 199 1.21 0.77 -11.55
C ASP A 199 2.30 -0.27 -11.23
N ALA A 200 1.97 -1.55 -11.37
CA ALA A 200 2.90 -2.65 -11.09
C ALA A 200 4.14 -2.58 -11.99
N LYS A 201 3.96 -2.43 -13.31
CA LYS A 201 5.07 -2.30 -14.25
C LYS A 201 5.88 -1.04 -13.99
N GLY A 202 5.24 0.11 -13.97
CA GLY A 202 5.92 1.40 -13.92
C GLY A 202 6.62 1.67 -12.59
N LEU A 203 6.02 1.30 -11.46
CA LEU A 203 6.61 1.49 -10.13
C LEU A 203 7.75 0.48 -9.86
N LEU A 204 7.61 -0.78 -10.28
CA LEU A 204 8.67 -1.77 -10.10
C LEU A 204 9.91 -1.42 -10.95
N LYS A 205 9.72 -1.00 -12.19
CA LYS A 205 10.85 -0.53 -13.03
C LYS A 205 11.52 0.70 -12.44
N ALA A 206 10.75 1.66 -11.92
CA ALA A 206 11.30 2.81 -11.21
C ALA A 206 12.09 2.37 -9.97
N ALA A 207 11.61 1.36 -9.23
CA ALA A 207 12.29 0.81 -8.06
C ALA A 207 13.65 0.18 -8.42
N ILE A 208 13.70 -0.64 -9.47
CA ILE A 208 14.93 -1.31 -9.91
C ILE A 208 15.99 -0.29 -10.40
N ARG A 209 15.54 0.83 -10.96
CA ARG A 209 16.42 1.90 -11.46
C ARG A 209 16.87 2.88 -10.37
N ASP A 210 16.23 2.90 -9.21
CA ASP A 210 16.52 3.87 -8.15
C ASP A 210 17.87 3.56 -7.45
N PRO A 211 18.74 4.55 -7.19
CA PRO A 211 19.98 4.35 -6.47
C PRO A 211 19.80 4.09 -4.96
N ASN A 212 18.58 4.19 -4.45
CA ASN A 212 18.27 3.98 -3.04
C ASN A 212 17.40 2.73 -2.86
N PRO A 213 17.32 2.17 -1.64
CA PRO A 213 16.47 1.03 -1.37
C PRO A 213 14.98 1.38 -1.52
N VAL A 214 14.26 0.55 -2.27
CA VAL A 214 12.83 0.70 -2.52
C VAL A 214 12.09 -0.55 -2.05
N VAL A 215 11.00 -0.36 -1.31
CA VAL A 215 10.08 -1.41 -0.89
C VAL A 215 8.81 -1.35 -1.74
N VAL A 216 8.52 -2.41 -2.48
CA VAL A 216 7.34 -2.56 -3.35
C VAL A 216 6.37 -3.52 -2.67
N LEU A 217 5.35 -2.99 -2.05
CA LEU A 217 4.33 -3.73 -1.31
C LEU A 217 3.16 -4.07 -2.24
N GLU A 218 3.17 -5.27 -2.75
CA GLU A 218 2.18 -5.78 -3.69
C GLU A 218 0.98 -6.39 -2.93
N ASN A 219 -0.09 -6.76 -3.61
CA ASN A 219 -1.19 -7.50 -3.00
C ASN A 219 -1.50 -8.75 -3.82
N GLU A 220 -1.51 -9.91 -3.19
CA GLU A 220 -1.68 -11.20 -3.90
C GLU A 220 -3.03 -11.34 -4.57
N LEU A 221 -4.09 -10.72 -4.02
CA LEU A 221 -5.43 -10.76 -4.59
C LEU A 221 -5.55 -9.93 -5.88
N LEU A 222 -4.58 -9.05 -6.15
CA LEU A 222 -4.48 -8.30 -7.39
C LEU A 222 -3.74 -9.08 -8.49
N TYR A 223 -2.90 -10.05 -8.17
CA TYR A 223 -2.01 -10.71 -9.14
C TYR A 223 -2.71 -11.30 -10.35
N GLY A 224 -3.90 -11.85 -10.17
CA GLY A 224 -4.70 -12.44 -11.25
C GLY A 224 -5.67 -11.49 -11.93
N LEU A 225 -5.77 -10.24 -11.49
CA LEU A 225 -6.67 -9.26 -12.09
C LEU A 225 -6.06 -8.63 -13.32
N SER A 226 -6.83 -8.57 -14.40
CA SER A 226 -6.45 -7.93 -15.65
C SER A 226 -6.84 -6.46 -15.65
N PHE A 227 -5.95 -5.63 -16.17
CA PHE A 227 -6.14 -4.19 -16.37
C PHE A 227 -5.75 -3.79 -17.78
N PRO A 228 -6.39 -2.78 -18.35
CA PRO A 228 -5.96 -2.21 -19.62
C PRO A 228 -4.57 -1.58 -19.48
N MET A 229 -3.76 -1.74 -20.52
CA MET A 229 -2.43 -1.11 -20.63
C MET A 229 -2.50 0.00 -21.67
N SER A 230 -2.17 1.22 -21.29
CA SER A 230 -2.02 2.32 -22.25
C SER A 230 -0.86 2.05 -23.21
N GLU A 231 -0.85 2.70 -24.35
CA GLU A 231 0.26 2.61 -25.31
C GLU A 231 1.60 3.04 -24.67
N GLU A 232 1.54 4.02 -23.75
CA GLU A 232 2.71 4.47 -22.99
C GLU A 232 3.23 3.37 -22.06
N ALA A 233 2.33 2.69 -21.34
CA ALA A 233 2.71 1.61 -20.41
C ALA A 233 3.25 0.35 -21.10
N GLN A 234 3.04 0.21 -22.41
CA GLN A 234 3.58 -0.90 -23.19
C GLN A 234 5.04 -0.69 -23.63
N LYS A 235 5.59 0.52 -23.47
CA LYS A 235 6.97 0.82 -23.85
C LYS A 235 7.97 0.26 -22.83
N ASP A 236 9.15 -0.13 -23.34
CA ASP A 236 10.23 -0.68 -22.53
C ASP A 236 10.89 0.34 -21.60
N ASP A 237 10.71 1.64 -21.85
CA ASP A 237 11.24 2.72 -21.01
C ASP A 237 10.21 3.30 -20.05
N PHE A 238 8.98 2.79 -20.06
CA PHE A 238 7.90 3.23 -19.19
C PHE A 238 8.25 3.09 -17.71
N VAL A 239 8.14 4.17 -16.97
CA VAL A 239 8.31 4.23 -15.51
C VAL A 239 7.29 5.19 -14.91
N ILE A 240 6.90 4.94 -13.67
CA ILE A 240 6.08 5.86 -12.88
C ILE A 240 6.95 6.50 -11.81
N PRO A 241 7.06 7.84 -11.78
CA PRO A 241 7.86 8.52 -10.77
C PRO A 241 7.24 8.38 -9.38
N PHE A 242 8.10 8.23 -8.37
CA PHE A 242 7.65 8.20 -6.97
C PHE A 242 7.11 9.57 -6.52
N GLY A 243 6.21 9.54 -5.53
CA GLY A 243 5.60 10.76 -4.99
C GLY A 243 4.58 11.40 -5.93
N LYS A 244 4.02 10.63 -6.86
CA LYS A 244 2.95 11.08 -7.76
C LYS A 244 1.75 10.16 -7.65
N ALA A 245 0.70 10.66 -7.00
CA ALA A 245 -0.60 10.00 -6.91
C ALA A 245 -1.34 10.06 -8.25
N LYS A 246 -2.29 9.14 -8.44
CA LYS A 246 -3.17 9.12 -9.61
C LYS A 246 -4.60 9.42 -9.19
N ILE A 247 -5.25 10.35 -9.86
CA ILE A 247 -6.68 10.54 -9.78
C ILE A 247 -7.33 9.48 -10.66
N GLU A 248 -7.83 8.42 -10.04
CA GLU A 248 -8.50 7.33 -10.77
C GLU A 248 -9.92 7.73 -11.22
N ARG A 249 -10.58 8.55 -10.41
CA ARG A 249 -11.89 9.12 -10.69
C ARG A 249 -11.91 10.56 -10.23
N PRO A 250 -12.18 11.54 -11.12
CA PRO A 250 -12.38 12.93 -10.71
C PRO A 250 -13.72 13.09 -9.98
N GLY A 251 -13.80 14.06 -9.07
CA GLY A 251 -15.00 14.36 -8.29
C GLY A 251 -14.93 15.72 -7.61
N THR A 252 -16.06 16.17 -7.02
CA THR A 252 -16.23 17.51 -6.46
C THR A 252 -16.72 17.54 -5.01
N ASP A 253 -17.30 16.44 -4.49
CA ASP A 253 -18.05 16.47 -3.23
C ASP A 253 -17.33 15.77 -2.09
N LEU A 254 -16.46 14.79 -2.39
CA LEU A 254 -15.71 14.01 -1.42
C LEU A 254 -14.36 13.63 -2.02
N THR A 255 -13.28 13.77 -1.25
CA THR A 255 -11.98 13.18 -1.54
C THR A 255 -11.85 11.82 -0.86
N ILE A 256 -11.72 10.75 -1.63
CA ILE A 256 -11.35 9.42 -1.12
C ILE A 256 -9.87 9.18 -1.43
N VAL A 257 -9.04 9.10 -0.39
CA VAL A 257 -7.61 8.80 -0.50
C VAL A 257 -7.41 7.32 -0.19
N THR A 258 -6.76 6.59 -1.08
CA THR A 258 -6.66 5.13 -0.94
C THR A 258 -5.41 4.56 -1.61
N LEU A 259 -5.11 3.28 -1.38
CA LEU A 259 -3.91 2.60 -1.85
C LEU A 259 -4.17 1.12 -2.12
N SER A 260 -3.30 0.51 -2.92
CA SER A 260 -3.32 -0.93 -3.20
C SER A 260 -4.72 -1.43 -3.57
N ARG A 261 -5.15 -2.58 -3.05
CA ARG A 261 -6.45 -3.20 -3.36
C ARG A 261 -7.65 -2.29 -3.02
N CYS A 262 -7.54 -1.46 -1.98
CA CYS A 262 -8.62 -0.57 -1.57
C CYS A 262 -9.01 0.47 -2.65
N VAL A 263 -8.15 0.71 -3.65
CA VAL A 263 -8.47 1.56 -4.81
C VAL A 263 -9.68 1.00 -5.57
N GLY A 264 -9.67 -0.29 -5.88
CA GLY A 264 -10.79 -0.95 -6.58
C GLY A 264 -12.10 -0.86 -5.80
N GLN A 265 -12.05 -1.12 -4.49
CA GLN A 265 -13.21 -1.02 -3.60
C GLN A 265 -13.75 0.42 -3.53
N SER A 266 -12.85 1.40 -3.47
CA SER A 266 -13.23 2.82 -3.44
C SER A 266 -13.84 3.30 -4.75
N LEU A 267 -13.40 2.77 -5.90
CA LEU A 267 -13.98 3.07 -7.20
C LEU A 267 -15.43 2.55 -7.30
N VAL A 268 -15.67 1.31 -6.85
CA VAL A 268 -17.02 0.73 -6.80
C VAL A 268 -17.90 1.52 -5.84
N ALA A 269 -17.41 1.84 -4.65
CA ALA A 269 -18.12 2.64 -3.67
C ALA A 269 -18.47 4.05 -4.20
N ALA A 270 -17.57 4.68 -4.96
CA ALA A 270 -17.83 5.97 -5.58
C ALA A 270 -18.94 5.91 -6.63
N GLU A 271 -19.05 4.81 -7.38
CA GLU A 271 -20.17 4.59 -8.31
C GLU A 271 -21.49 4.35 -7.56
N MET A 272 -21.45 3.61 -6.45
CA MET A 272 -22.62 3.41 -5.57
C MET A 272 -23.09 4.72 -4.96
N LEU A 273 -22.17 5.55 -4.45
CA LEU A 273 -22.45 6.88 -3.90
C LEU A 273 -23.13 7.79 -4.93
N GLN A 274 -22.62 7.80 -6.16
CA GLN A 274 -23.24 8.58 -7.24
C GLN A 274 -24.67 8.12 -7.54
N LYS A 275 -24.92 6.80 -7.57
CA LYS A 275 -26.24 6.24 -7.87
C LYS A 275 -27.24 6.41 -6.73
N GLN A 276 -26.81 6.26 -5.48
CA GLN A 276 -27.69 6.21 -4.30
C GLN A 276 -27.95 7.61 -3.71
N HIS A 277 -26.94 8.48 -3.75
CA HIS A 277 -26.94 9.77 -3.06
C HIS A 277 -26.62 10.97 -3.96
N GLY A 278 -26.30 10.76 -5.24
CA GLY A 278 -25.88 11.83 -6.16
C GLY A 278 -24.50 12.39 -5.88
N VAL A 279 -23.73 11.77 -4.98
CA VAL A 279 -22.40 12.23 -4.54
C VAL A 279 -21.33 11.92 -5.59
N ASN A 280 -20.60 12.95 -6.01
CA ASN A 280 -19.49 12.86 -6.96
C ASN A 280 -18.14 12.80 -6.24
N ALA A 281 -17.74 11.60 -5.80
CA ALA A 281 -16.48 11.38 -5.08
C ALA A 281 -15.27 11.36 -6.02
N GLU A 282 -14.20 12.07 -5.65
CA GLU A 282 -12.86 11.93 -6.26
C GLU A 282 -12.11 10.79 -5.58
N VAL A 283 -11.53 9.88 -6.38
CA VAL A 283 -10.72 8.76 -5.86
C VAL A 283 -9.27 8.96 -6.24
N ILE A 284 -8.42 9.09 -5.23
CA ILE A 284 -6.97 9.27 -5.35
C ILE A 284 -6.28 7.96 -4.96
N ASN A 285 -5.58 7.35 -5.92
CA ASN A 285 -4.67 6.24 -5.71
C ASN A 285 -3.28 6.80 -5.37
N LEU A 286 -2.80 6.56 -4.16
CA LEU A 286 -1.54 7.10 -3.67
C LEU A 286 -0.33 6.59 -4.44
N ARG A 287 -0.31 5.33 -4.89
CA ARG A 287 0.85 4.69 -5.53
C ARG A 287 2.11 4.67 -4.67
N SER A 288 2.51 5.82 -4.14
CA SER A 288 3.68 6.01 -3.28
C SER A 288 3.26 6.37 -1.86
N ILE A 289 3.82 5.67 -0.90
CA ILE A 289 3.66 5.95 0.53
C ILE A 289 4.82 6.83 1.01
N LYS A 290 6.00 6.58 0.47
CA LYS A 290 7.18 7.40 0.73
C LYS A 290 8.03 7.54 -0.54
N PRO A 291 8.16 8.76 -1.09
CA PRO A 291 7.50 10.00 -0.67
C PRO A 291 5.99 9.99 -0.95
N LEU A 292 5.22 10.68 -0.13
CA LEU A 292 3.77 10.85 -0.28
C LEU A 292 3.46 12.09 -1.14
N ASP A 293 2.48 12.02 -2.03
CA ASP A 293 1.98 13.16 -2.80
C ASP A 293 0.98 14.00 -1.98
N VAL A 294 1.52 14.74 -1.01
CA VAL A 294 0.72 15.61 -0.11
C VAL A 294 -0.01 16.69 -0.90
N GLU A 295 0.62 17.22 -1.95
CA GLU A 295 0.03 18.28 -2.79
C GLU A 295 -1.26 17.81 -3.47
N ALA A 296 -1.28 16.59 -4.02
CA ALA A 296 -2.47 16.03 -4.66
C ALA A 296 -3.63 15.87 -3.66
N ILE A 297 -3.34 15.38 -2.45
CA ILE A 297 -4.32 15.23 -1.37
C ILE A 297 -4.90 16.59 -0.98
N VAL A 298 -4.03 17.54 -0.63
CA VAL A 298 -4.41 18.88 -0.17
C VAL A 298 -5.23 19.62 -1.23
N ARG A 299 -4.82 19.56 -2.51
CA ARG A 299 -5.55 20.19 -3.61
C ARG A 299 -6.96 19.61 -3.77
N SER A 300 -7.11 18.29 -3.63
CA SER A 300 -8.40 17.63 -3.69
C SER A 300 -9.29 18.03 -2.51
N VAL A 301 -8.77 17.98 -1.29
CA VAL A 301 -9.51 18.36 -0.07
C VAL A 301 -9.96 19.81 -0.12
N LYS A 302 -9.12 20.74 -0.59
CA LYS A 302 -9.49 22.14 -0.79
C LYS A 302 -10.64 22.35 -1.79
N LYS A 303 -10.80 21.44 -2.72
CA LYS A 303 -11.89 21.46 -3.70
C LYS A 303 -13.18 20.86 -3.13
N THR A 304 -13.08 19.77 -2.35
CA THR A 304 -14.24 18.96 -1.94
C THR A 304 -14.75 19.27 -0.54
N GLY A 305 -13.95 19.88 0.32
CA GLY A 305 -14.29 20.14 1.73
C GLY A 305 -14.33 18.89 2.63
N HIS A 306 -14.26 17.69 2.05
CA HIS A 306 -14.43 16.43 2.77
C HIS A 306 -13.35 15.41 2.42
N MET A 307 -12.83 14.70 3.42
CA MET A 307 -11.80 13.68 3.23
C MET A 307 -12.15 12.37 3.94
N LEU A 308 -12.06 11.27 3.18
CA LEU A 308 -12.15 9.90 3.66
C LEU A 308 -10.92 9.12 3.21
N CYS A 309 -10.11 8.62 4.14
CA CYS A 309 -9.03 7.69 3.83
C CYS A 309 -9.53 6.25 3.92
N VAL A 310 -9.19 5.41 2.94
CA VAL A 310 -9.54 3.99 2.91
C VAL A 310 -8.27 3.17 2.73
N ALA A 311 -7.95 2.36 3.74
CA ALA A 311 -6.78 1.49 3.75
C ALA A 311 -7.10 0.14 4.42
N SER A 312 -6.31 -0.88 4.19
CA SER A 312 -6.50 -2.21 4.79
C SER A 312 -5.62 -2.46 6.02
N ASP A 313 -4.77 -1.50 6.36
CA ASP A 313 -3.90 -1.55 7.53
C ASP A 313 -4.70 -1.44 8.85
N PHE A 314 -4.01 -1.63 9.97
CA PHE A 314 -4.62 -1.43 11.28
C PHE A 314 -4.87 0.06 11.56
N PRO A 315 -5.91 0.38 12.39
CA PRO A 315 -6.24 1.77 12.68
C PRO A 315 -5.14 2.48 13.47
N SER A 316 -4.46 1.77 14.37
CA SER A 316 -3.40 2.34 15.21
C SER A 316 -2.14 2.54 14.40
N PHE A 317 -1.67 3.80 14.30
CA PHE A 317 -0.45 4.20 13.60
C PHE A 317 -0.41 3.87 12.10
N GLY A 318 -1.55 3.51 11.49
CA GLY A 318 -1.64 3.22 10.07
C GLY A 318 -1.45 4.46 9.19
N VAL A 319 -1.29 4.23 7.87
CA VAL A 319 -1.10 5.31 6.87
C VAL A 319 -2.24 6.31 6.89
N GLY A 320 -3.48 5.85 7.15
CA GLY A 320 -4.64 6.73 7.29
C GLY A 320 -4.49 7.75 8.42
N ALA A 321 -3.76 7.46 9.50
CA ALA A 321 -3.50 8.41 10.57
C ALA A 321 -2.60 9.56 10.11
N GLU A 322 -1.56 9.26 9.34
CA GLU A 322 -0.67 10.26 8.74
C GLU A 322 -1.41 11.15 7.74
N ILE A 323 -2.23 10.56 6.87
CA ILE A 323 -3.03 11.31 5.89
C ILE A 323 -3.99 12.27 6.59
N MET A 324 -4.64 11.84 7.68
CA MET A 324 -5.50 12.72 8.49
C MET A 324 -4.71 13.87 9.12
N ALA A 325 -3.53 13.59 9.67
CA ALA A 325 -2.65 14.61 10.25
C ALA A 325 -2.24 15.65 9.22
N LEU A 326 -1.74 15.22 8.06
CA LEU A 326 -1.35 16.10 6.95
C LEU A 326 -2.55 16.90 6.39
N THR A 327 -3.73 16.29 6.34
CA THR A 327 -4.97 16.99 5.94
C THR A 327 -5.31 18.11 6.91
N CYS A 328 -5.20 17.87 8.22
CA CYS A 328 -5.42 18.90 9.23
C CYS A 328 -4.31 19.97 9.20
N GLU A 329 -3.06 19.59 8.93
CA GLU A 329 -1.94 20.53 8.89
C GLU A 329 -2.04 21.51 7.69
N TYR A 330 -2.43 21.01 6.51
CA TYR A 330 -2.34 21.79 5.26
C TYR A 330 -3.69 22.20 4.65
N ALA A 331 -4.81 21.67 5.15
CA ALA A 331 -6.13 21.93 4.57
C ALA A 331 -7.25 22.13 5.62
N PHE A 332 -6.92 22.35 6.90
CA PHE A 332 -7.89 22.47 7.99
C PHE A 332 -9.00 23.49 7.71
N ASP A 333 -8.63 24.69 7.23
CA ASP A 333 -9.57 25.79 6.97
C ASP A 333 -10.56 25.48 5.82
N TYR A 334 -10.35 24.42 5.06
CA TYR A 334 -11.21 24.00 3.96
C TYR A 334 -12.11 22.82 4.32
N LEU A 335 -11.94 22.25 5.51
CA LEU A 335 -12.72 21.09 5.95
C LEU A 335 -14.10 21.52 6.44
N GLU A 336 -15.14 20.95 5.86
CA GLU A 336 -16.55 21.12 6.26
C GLU A 336 -16.99 20.07 7.30
N ALA A 337 -16.20 19.01 7.47
CA ALA A 337 -16.36 17.98 8.50
C ALA A 337 -14.97 17.45 8.93
N PRO A 338 -14.86 16.87 10.14
CA PRO A 338 -13.62 16.19 10.52
C PRO A 338 -13.22 15.12 9.48
N PRO A 339 -11.94 15.04 9.09
CA PRO A 339 -11.49 14.00 8.18
C PRO A 339 -11.72 12.62 8.80
N ALA A 340 -12.09 11.64 7.99
CA ALA A 340 -12.42 10.29 8.43
C ALA A 340 -11.49 9.24 7.81
N ARG A 341 -11.41 8.06 8.44
CA ARG A 341 -10.70 6.90 7.89
C ARG A 341 -11.47 5.62 8.10
N ILE A 342 -11.35 4.72 7.14
CA ILE A 342 -11.78 3.32 7.20
C ILE A 342 -10.52 2.47 7.09
N THR A 343 -10.36 1.54 8.02
CA THR A 343 -9.18 0.66 8.12
C THR A 343 -9.63 -0.78 8.31
N GLY A 344 -8.69 -1.71 8.34
CA GLY A 344 -8.91 -3.03 8.92
C GLY A 344 -9.32 -2.92 10.39
N ALA A 345 -9.89 -3.99 10.92
CA ALA A 345 -10.24 -4.08 12.34
C ALA A 345 -8.98 -4.21 13.20
N GLU A 346 -9.00 -3.67 14.44
CA GLU A 346 -7.87 -3.78 15.39
C GLU A 346 -7.84 -5.17 16.05
N VAL A 347 -7.73 -6.21 15.22
CA VAL A 347 -7.62 -7.61 15.65
C VAL A 347 -6.68 -8.36 14.71
N PRO A 348 -5.95 -9.39 15.18
CA PRO A 348 -5.30 -10.32 14.28
C PRO A 348 -6.34 -10.96 13.34
N THR A 349 -6.02 -11.07 12.06
CA THR A 349 -7.00 -11.53 11.05
C THR A 349 -7.50 -12.94 11.37
N PRO A 350 -8.84 -13.12 11.53
CA PRO A 350 -9.42 -14.44 11.83
C PRO A 350 -9.29 -15.39 10.63
N TYR A 351 -9.22 -16.69 10.90
CA TYR A 351 -9.26 -17.73 9.87
C TYR A 351 -10.67 -17.99 9.32
N ALA A 352 -11.69 -17.87 10.17
CA ALA A 352 -13.07 -18.10 9.75
C ALA A 352 -13.52 -17.04 8.74
N GLN A 353 -13.91 -17.47 7.54
CA GLN A 353 -14.21 -16.60 6.38
C GLN A 353 -15.10 -15.40 6.72
N LYS A 354 -16.21 -15.61 7.43
CA LYS A 354 -17.12 -14.51 7.81
C LYS A 354 -16.46 -13.46 8.72
N LEU A 355 -15.59 -13.89 9.63
CA LEU A 355 -14.87 -12.98 10.51
C LEU A 355 -13.72 -12.29 9.76
N GLU A 356 -13.08 -12.99 8.85
CA GLU A 356 -12.07 -12.43 7.95
C GLU A 356 -12.67 -11.30 7.09
N GLU A 357 -13.82 -11.56 6.42
CA GLU A 357 -14.54 -10.56 5.61
C GLU A 357 -14.94 -9.32 6.43
N MET A 358 -15.31 -9.51 7.71
CA MET A 358 -15.66 -8.43 8.64
C MET A 358 -14.46 -7.62 9.12
N SER A 359 -13.25 -8.11 8.92
CA SER A 359 -12.03 -7.47 9.41
C SER A 359 -11.47 -6.44 8.44
N PHE A 360 -12.01 -6.32 7.22
CA PHE A 360 -11.48 -5.43 6.20
C PHE A 360 -12.55 -4.50 5.61
N PRO A 361 -12.14 -3.36 5.01
CA PRO A 361 -13.06 -2.46 4.32
C PRO A 361 -13.86 -3.16 3.23
N THR A 362 -15.15 -2.83 3.15
CA THR A 362 -16.05 -3.25 2.07
C THR A 362 -16.59 -2.04 1.34
N GLU A 363 -17.07 -2.22 0.12
CA GLU A 363 -17.67 -1.15 -0.69
C GLU A 363 -18.85 -0.49 0.02
N GLN A 364 -19.73 -1.31 0.64
CA GLN A 364 -20.87 -0.79 1.39
C GLN A 364 -20.44 0.01 2.64
N LEU A 365 -19.42 -0.44 3.35
CA LEU A 365 -18.88 0.29 4.49
C LEU A 365 -18.34 1.67 4.07
N ILE A 366 -17.69 1.75 2.91
CA ILE A 366 -17.20 3.02 2.36
C ILE A 366 -18.36 3.94 2.03
N VAL A 367 -19.44 3.43 1.42
CA VAL A 367 -20.67 4.20 1.12
C VAL A 367 -21.31 4.72 2.40
N ASP A 368 -21.51 3.85 3.40
CA ASP A 368 -22.16 4.22 4.66
C ASP A 368 -21.39 5.32 5.43
N TYR A 369 -20.05 5.20 5.44
CA TYR A 369 -19.20 6.23 6.07
C TYR A 369 -19.19 7.54 5.29
N ALA A 370 -19.13 7.48 3.97
CA ALA A 370 -19.17 8.66 3.11
C ALA A 370 -20.51 9.40 3.24
N ALA A 371 -21.64 8.68 3.19
CA ALA A 371 -22.97 9.25 3.36
C ALA A 371 -23.11 9.93 4.74
N LYS A 372 -22.60 9.28 5.80
CA LYS A 372 -22.59 9.87 7.14
C LYS A 372 -21.72 11.13 7.22
N LEU A 373 -20.55 11.11 6.60
CA LEU A 373 -19.61 12.24 6.57
C LEU A 373 -20.24 13.44 5.87
N LEU A 374 -20.95 13.21 4.78
CA LEU A 374 -21.63 14.22 3.96
C LEU A 374 -23.05 14.57 4.46
N ARG A 375 -23.60 13.83 5.45
CA ARG A 375 -24.94 13.99 6.00
C ARG A 375 -26.06 13.81 4.95
N VAL A 376 -25.89 12.84 4.06
CA VAL A 376 -26.85 12.48 3.00
C VAL A 376 -27.42 11.08 3.19
#